data_552985c03637b5210aea995e1a0b9fa9
#
_entry.id   552985c03637b5210aea995e1a0b9fa9
#
_cell.length_a   1.000
_cell.length_b   1.000
_cell.length_c   1.000
_cell.angle_alpha   90.00
_cell.angle_beta   90.00
_cell.angle_gamma   90.00
#
_symmetry.space_group_name_H-M   'P 1'
#
loop_
_entity.id
_entity.type
_entity.pdbx_description
1 polymer ?
#
loop_
_entity_poly.entity_id
_entity_poly.type
_entity_poly.pdbx_seq_one_letter_code
_entity_poly.pdbx_strand_id
1 'polypeptide(L)'
;MHNFRSLSEQTGMMGWLWLSAVVIAIDQLTKWMAEASLTLGQPVAIISHLNMTLAYNYGAAFSFLGDQSGWQRWFFALLAVLVSVFIINWLRKLKSDRHWVAVGLTLVLGGAIGNLIDRLLYGKVIDFIDVYFDIPMVMQNYHFATFNVADIAITCGAGLLVFLSLFAAEQME
;
A
#
# COMPACT_ATOMS: atom_id res chain seq x y z
N MET A 1 12.38 -48.83 9.08
CA MET A 1 11.19 -48.02 8.91
C MET A 1 11.64 -46.65 8.33
N HIS A 2 11.55 -46.48 7.02
CA HIS A 2 11.83 -45.23 6.38
C HIS A 2 10.67 -44.27 6.63
N ASN A 3 10.91 -43.21 7.39
CA ASN A 3 10.01 -42.06 7.53
C ASN A 3 9.85 -41.39 6.16
N PHE A 4 8.78 -41.69 5.46
CA PHE A 4 8.26 -40.84 4.38
C PHE A 4 7.80 -39.54 5.03
N ARG A 5 8.68 -38.56 5.23
CA ARG A 5 8.26 -37.18 5.39
C ARG A 5 7.48 -36.84 4.14
N SER A 6 6.21 -36.59 4.31
CA SER A 6 5.32 -36.26 3.21
C SER A 6 5.86 -35.06 2.46
N LEU A 7 5.88 -35.14 1.15
CA LEU A 7 6.25 -34.07 0.21
C LEU A 7 5.25 -32.89 0.25
N SER A 8 4.38 -32.80 1.26
CA SER A 8 3.33 -31.80 1.43
C SER A 8 3.78 -30.54 2.20
N GLU A 9 4.98 -30.48 2.74
CA GLU A 9 5.55 -29.23 3.24
C GLU A 9 6.22 -28.45 2.10
N GLN A 10 5.50 -28.24 0.99
CA GLN A 10 5.98 -27.31 -0.03
C GLN A 10 5.89 -25.91 0.56
N THR A 11 7.04 -25.41 0.93
CA THR A 11 7.24 -24.02 1.32
C THR A 11 7.18 -23.14 0.08
N GLY A 12 6.52 -22.01 0.20
CA GLY A 12 6.54 -20.97 -0.79
C GLY A 12 5.16 -20.60 -1.32
N MET A 13 4.74 -19.40 -0.98
CA MET A 13 3.49 -18.80 -1.45
C MET A 13 3.73 -17.78 -2.56
N MET A 14 4.81 -17.98 -3.35
CA MET A 14 5.19 -17.09 -4.45
C MET A 14 4.10 -16.95 -5.53
N GLY A 15 3.25 -17.96 -5.67
CA GLY A 15 2.09 -17.88 -6.57
C GLY A 15 1.17 -16.71 -6.27
N TRP A 16 1.11 -16.22 -5.03
CA TRP A 16 0.30 -15.07 -4.65
C TRP A 16 0.80 -13.72 -5.18
N LEU A 17 1.98 -13.65 -5.75
CA LEU A 17 2.51 -12.42 -6.38
C LEU A 17 1.61 -11.86 -7.49
N TRP A 18 0.71 -12.68 -8.08
CA TRP A 18 -0.31 -12.18 -9.01
C TRP A 18 -1.17 -11.08 -8.37
N LEU A 19 -1.49 -11.19 -7.05
CA LEU A 19 -2.27 -10.18 -6.35
C LEU A 19 -1.50 -8.85 -6.26
N SER A 20 -0.18 -8.91 -5.96
CA SER A 20 0.66 -7.69 -6.01
C SER A 20 0.67 -7.07 -7.42
N ALA A 21 0.75 -7.90 -8.47
CA ALA A 21 0.72 -7.40 -9.84
C ALA A 21 -0.61 -6.70 -10.18
N VAL A 22 -1.75 -7.26 -9.72
CA VAL A 22 -3.07 -6.64 -9.87
C VAL A 22 -3.15 -5.31 -9.11
N VAL A 23 -2.68 -5.27 -7.87
CA VAL A 23 -2.64 -4.02 -7.07
C VAL A 23 -1.84 -2.94 -7.79
N ILE A 24 -0.63 -3.27 -8.27
CA ILE A 24 0.23 -2.35 -9.01
C ILE A 24 -0.48 -1.84 -10.27
N ALA A 25 -1.10 -2.74 -11.04
CA ALA A 25 -1.79 -2.37 -12.27
C ALA A 25 -2.97 -1.42 -12.01
N ILE A 26 -3.80 -1.70 -11.01
CA ILE A 26 -4.94 -0.84 -10.65
C ILE A 26 -4.43 0.50 -10.11
N ASP A 27 -3.42 0.50 -9.24
CA ASP A 27 -2.83 1.71 -8.69
C ASP A 27 -2.29 2.63 -9.78
N GLN A 28 -1.45 2.11 -10.67
CA GLN A 28 -0.86 2.90 -11.74
C GLN A 28 -1.89 3.39 -12.76
N LEU A 29 -2.89 2.56 -13.10
CA LEU A 29 -3.98 2.94 -13.98
C LEU A 29 -4.81 4.08 -13.39
N THR A 30 -5.20 3.97 -12.12
CA THR A 30 -6.02 4.99 -11.44
C THR A 30 -5.25 6.29 -11.25
N LYS A 31 -3.97 6.25 -10.95
CA LYS A 31 -3.08 7.43 -10.90
C LYS A 31 -2.97 8.13 -12.26
N TRP A 32 -2.78 7.35 -13.32
CA TRP A 32 -2.76 7.90 -14.68
C TRP A 32 -4.09 8.56 -15.06
N MET A 33 -5.22 7.92 -14.72
CA MET A 33 -6.56 8.49 -14.94
C MET A 33 -6.75 9.79 -14.14
N ALA A 34 -6.30 9.82 -12.89
CA ALA A 34 -6.38 11.01 -12.05
C ALA A 34 -5.56 12.18 -12.64
N GLU A 35 -4.32 11.93 -13.07
CA GLU A 35 -3.50 12.97 -13.73
C GLU A 35 -4.11 13.47 -15.05
N ALA A 36 -4.77 12.58 -15.82
CA ALA A 36 -5.38 12.94 -17.08
C ALA A 36 -6.69 13.73 -16.94
N SER A 37 -7.42 13.59 -15.83
CA SER A 37 -8.80 14.10 -15.68
C SER A 37 -8.97 15.15 -14.58
N LEU A 38 -8.05 15.25 -13.62
CA LEU A 38 -8.17 16.16 -12.47
C LEU A 38 -7.20 17.33 -12.59
N THR A 39 -7.59 18.45 -12.03
CA THR A 39 -6.71 19.62 -11.87
C THR A 39 -6.09 19.60 -10.49
N LEU A 40 -4.78 19.85 -10.41
CA LEU A 40 -4.01 19.84 -9.15
C LEU A 40 -4.65 20.76 -8.10
N GLY A 41 -4.93 20.20 -6.92
CA GLY A 41 -5.48 20.91 -5.78
C GLY A 41 -6.95 21.31 -5.90
N GLN A 42 -7.65 20.92 -6.98
CA GLN A 42 -9.08 21.24 -7.15
C GLN A 42 -9.94 20.01 -6.82
N PRO A 43 -10.75 20.06 -5.74
CA PRO A 43 -11.61 18.95 -5.38
C PRO A 43 -12.80 18.83 -6.32
N VAL A 44 -13.06 17.62 -6.79
CA VAL A 44 -14.25 17.22 -7.54
C VAL A 44 -15.09 16.33 -6.61
N ALA A 45 -16.24 16.81 -6.18
CA ALA A 45 -17.13 16.06 -5.28
C ALA A 45 -17.74 14.85 -6.01
N ILE A 46 -17.62 13.68 -5.40
CA ILE A 46 -18.22 12.42 -5.88
C ILE A 46 -19.47 12.08 -5.09
N ILE A 47 -19.35 12.06 -3.79
CA ILE A 47 -20.46 11.91 -2.82
C ILE A 47 -20.14 12.75 -1.58
N SER A 48 -21.10 12.84 -0.63
CA SER A 48 -20.81 13.46 0.66
C SER A 48 -19.57 12.82 1.31
N HIS A 49 -18.66 13.65 1.80
CA HIS A 49 -17.43 13.25 2.48
C HIS A 49 -16.35 12.59 1.60
N LEU A 50 -16.53 12.55 0.27
CA LEU A 50 -15.54 11.99 -0.66
C LEU A 50 -15.40 12.89 -1.89
N ASN A 51 -14.20 13.39 -2.11
CA ASN A 51 -13.79 14.08 -3.32
C ASN A 51 -12.72 13.27 -4.07
N MET A 52 -12.56 13.60 -5.35
CA MET A 52 -11.33 13.28 -6.09
C MET A 52 -10.54 14.57 -6.20
N THR A 53 -9.35 14.61 -5.59
CA THR A 53 -8.48 15.79 -5.54
C THR A 53 -7.06 15.38 -5.91
N LEU A 54 -6.58 15.81 -7.07
CA LEU A 54 -5.19 15.51 -7.46
C LEU A 54 -4.23 16.21 -6.50
N ALA A 55 -3.36 15.46 -5.88
CA ALA A 55 -2.30 15.96 -5.00
C ALA A 55 -0.98 15.24 -5.27
N TYR A 56 0.13 15.94 -5.04
CA TYR A 56 1.48 15.40 -5.20
C TYR A 56 2.16 15.29 -3.84
N ASN A 57 2.55 14.07 -3.48
CA ASN A 57 3.20 13.76 -2.21
C ASN A 57 4.70 13.54 -2.43
N TYR A 58 5.51 14.48 -1.98
CA TYR A 58 6.96 14.45 -2.14
C TYR A 58 7.70 13.69 -1.02
N GLY A 59 6.98 13.07 -0.10
CA GLY A 59 7.65 12.19 0.85
C GLY A 59 7.18 12.23 2.28
N ALA A 60 6.05 12.90 2.61
CA ALA A 60 5.52 12.77 3.95
C ALA A 60 4.00 12.88 4.00
N ALA A 61 3.38 12.02 4.80
CA ALA A 61 2.04 12.27 5.28
C ALA A 61 2.04 13.58 6.08
N PHE A 62 1.02 14.42 5.85
CA PHE A 62 0.81 15.68 6.59
C PHE A 62 1.87 16.77 6.41
N SER A 63 2.56 16.86 5.27
CA SER A 63 3.58 17.90 5.01
C SER A 63 4.74 17.96 6.00
N PHE A 64 4.89 16.97 6.85
CA PHE A 64 5.90 16.90 7.94
C PHE A 64 7.32 16.74 7.41
N LEU A 65 7.72 17.12 6.35
CA LEU A 65 9.04 17.15 5.74
C LEU A 65 8.96 17.71 4.31
N GLY A 66 7.88 18.44 3.97
CA GLY A 66 7.60 18.88 2.61
C GLY A 66 8.64 19.85 2.04
N ASP A 67 9.31 20.62 2.92
CA ASP A 67 10.23 21.69 2.51
C ASP A 67 11.71 21.28 2.47
N GLN A 68 12.01 20.00 2.58
CA GLN A 68 13.40 19.51 2.65
C GLN A 68 13.95 19.12 1.28
N SER A 69 15.26 19.09 1.14
CA SER A 69 16.09 18.97 -0.06
C SER A 69 15.91 17.71 -0.95
N GLY A 70 14.73 17.03 -0.91
CA GLY A 70 14.41 15.89 -1.80
C GLY A 70 15.00 14.54 -1.37
N TRP A 71 15.72 14.46 -0.25
CA TRP A 71 16.26 13.19 0.28
C TRP A 71 15.15 12.21 0.66
N GLN A 72 13.96 12.71 1.05
CA GLN A 72 12.78 11.92 1.43
C GLN A 72 12.39 10.93 0.34
N ARG A 73 12.44 11.35 -0.93
CA ARG A 73 12.19 10.48 -2.07
C ARG A 73 13.04 9.21 -2.00
N TRP A 74 14.34 9.38 -1.78
CA TRP A 74 15.28 8.26 -1.75
C TRP A 74 15.15 7.42 -0.49
N PHE A 75 14.85 8.05 0.65
CA PHE A 75 14.59 7.35 1.90
C PHE A 75 13.37 6.41 1.75
N PHE A 76 12.23 6.93 1.26
CA PHE A 76 11.04 6.11 1.06
C PHE A 76 11.19 5.10 -0.08
N ALA A 77 11.95 5.40 -1.12
CA ALA A 77 12.28 4.43 -2.16
C ALA A 77 13.12 3.27 -1.59
N LEU A 78 14.14 3.57 -0.82
CA LEU A 78 14.97 2.55 -0.15
C LEU A 78 14.13 1.70 0.81
N LEU A 79 13.28 2.35 1.63
CA LEU A 79 12.38 1.65 2.55
C LEU A 79 11.45 0.68 1.79
N ALA A 80 10.84 1.13 0.69
CA ALA A 80 9.98 0.29 -0.13
C ALA A 80 10.74 -0.92 -0.72
N VAL A 81 11.98 -0.72 -1.17
CA VAL A 81 12.84 -1.82 -1.64
C VAL A 81 13.14 -2.82 -0.52
N LEU A 82 13.55 -2.34 0.66
CA LEU A 82 13.86 -3.20 1.81
C LEU A 82 12.65 -4.02 2.26
N VAL A 83 11.47 -3.37 2.37
CA VAL A 83 10.21 -4.03 2.70
C VAL A 83 9.85 -5.06 1.63
N SER A 84 10.01 -4.73 0.34
CA SER A 84 9.72 -5.66 -0.75
C SER A 84 10.62 -6.89 -0.71
N VAL A 85 11.91 -6.72 -0.48
CA VAL A 85 12.86 -7.84 -0.33
C VAL A 85 12.50 -8.71 0.88
N PHE A 86 12.16 -8.09 2.01
CA PHE A 86 11.73 -8.80 3.21
C PHE A 86 10.46 -9.63 2.94
N ILE A 87 9.43 -9.04 2.32
CA ILE A 87 8.17 -9.72 2.01
C ILE A 87 8.39 -10.89 1.04
N ILE A 88 9.17 -10.70 -0.02
CA ILE A 88 9.48 -11.77 -0.98
C ILE A 88 10.19 -12.94 -0.28
N ASN A 89 11.15 -12.66 0.61
CA ASN A 89 11.83 -13.70 1.37
C ASN A 89 10.88 -14.41 2.35
N TRP A 90 9.94 -13.70 2.95
CA TRP A 90 8.92 -14.30 3.80
C TRP A 90 7.97 -15.19 3.00
N LEU A 91 7.44 -14.73 1.87
CA LEU A 91 6.58 -15.52 0.98
C LEU A 91 7.26 -16.81 0.49
N ARG A 92 8.58 -16.78 0.25
CA ARG A 92 9.34 -17.98 -0.13
C ARG A 92 9.38 -19.05 0.96
N LYS A 93 9.32 -18.64 2.21
CA LYS A 93 9.42 -19.53 3.39
C LYS A 93 8.05 -19.84 4.01
N LEU A 94 7.02 -19.16 3.58
CA LEU A 94 5.68 -19.28 4.13
C LEU A 94 5.11 -20.66 3.82
N LYS A 95 4.50 -21.31 4.80
CA LYS A 95 3.82 -22.60 4.64
C LYS A 95 2.62 -22.47 3.70
N SER A 96 2.32 -23.49 2.93
CA SER A 96 1.29 -23.46 1.87
C SER A 96 -0.14 -23.31 2.36
N ASP A 97 -0.39 -23.49 3.65
CA ASP A 97 -1.70 -23.32 4.30
C ASP A 97 -1.97 -21.88 4.80
N ARG A 98 -0.96 -21.01 4.78
CA ARG A 98 -1.01 -19.63 5.31
C ARG A 98 -1.53 -18.61 4.29
N HIS A 99 -2.68 -18.89 3.68
CA HIS A 99 -3.23 -18.07 2.59
C HIS A 99 -3.50 -16.63 3.00
N TRP A 100 -4.07 -16.38 4.19
CA TRP A 100 -4.37 -15.03 4.64
C TRP A 100 -3.12 -14.19 4.92
N VAL A 101 -2.05 -14.82 5.42
CA VAL A 101 -0.74 -14.15 5.56
C VAL A 101 -0.19 -13.79 4.19
N ALA A 102 -0.27 -14.70 3.20
CA ALA A 102 0.15 -14.42 1.84
C ALA A 102 -0.64 -13.27 1.21
N VAL A 103 -1.97 -13.21 1.42
CA VAL A 103 -2.81 -12.07 0.99
C VAL A 103 -2.33 -10.77 1.61
N GLY A 104 -2.16 -10.71 2.94
CA GLY A 104 -1.68 -9.51 3.62
C GLY A 104 -0.32 -9.04 3.10
N LEU A 105 0.63 -9.97 2.99
CA LEU A 105 1.98 -9.67 2.48
C LEU A 105 1.97 -9.16 1.03
N THR A 106 1.17 -9.78 0.16
CA THR A 106 1.13 -9.39 -1.26
C THR A 106 0.38 -8.09 -1.49
N LEU A 107 -0.60 -7.74 -0.66
CA LEU A 107 -1.22 -6.41 -0.66
C LEU A 107 -0.21 -5.32 -0.29
N VAL A 108 0.54 -5.52 0.82
CA VAL A 108 1.60 -4.59 1.23
C VAL A 108 2.67 -4.47 0.16
N LEU A 109 3.10 -5.58 -0.44
CA LEU A 109 4.10 -5.60 -1.50
C LEU A 109 3.63 -4.82 -2.73
N GLY A 110 2.39 -5.06 -3.18
CA GLY A 110 1.81 -4.38 -4.34
C GLY A 110 1.74 -2.87 -4.14
N GLY A 111 1.26 -2.41 -2.98
CA GLY A 111 1.20 -0.99 -2.66
C GLY A 111 2.59 -0.36 -2.49
N ALA A 112 3.53 -1.05 -1.82
CA ALA A 112 4.90 -0.56 -1.68
C ALA A 112 5.57 -0.35 -3.06
N ILE A 113 5.41 -1.30 -3.98
CA ILE A 113 5.95 -1.20 -5.35
C ILE A 113 5.21 -0.12 -6.15
N GLY A 114 3.87 -0.01 -6.04
CA GLY A 114 3.10 1.04 -6.70
C GLY A 114 3.63 2.44 -6.37
N ASN A 115 3.77 2.75 -5.09
CA ASN A 115 4.33 4.02 -4.62
C ASN A 115 5.85 4.17 -4.88
N LEU A 116 6.59 3.07 -5.02
CA LEU A 116 8.00 3.09 -5.43
C LEU A 116 8.14 3.51 -6.90
N ILE A 117 7.31 2.98 -7.79
CA ILE A 117 7.30 3.32 -9.21
C ILE A 117 7.13 4.85 -9.38
N ASP A 118 6.17 5.44 -8.71
CA ASP A 118 5.94 6.90 -8.77
C ASP A 118 7.18 7.68 -8.33
N ARG A 119 7.79 7.28 -7.20
CA ARG A 119 8.99 7.93 -6.69
C ARG A 119 10.16 7.84 -7.65
N LEU A 120 10.34 6.71 -8.32
CA LEU A 120 11.44 6.52 -9.27
C LEU A 120 11.21 7.27 -10.58
N LEU A 121 9.98 7.28 -11.10
CA LEU A 121 9.67 7.91 -12.39
C LEU A 121 9.42 9.42 -12.26
N TYR A 122 8.63 9.83 -11.27
CA TYR A 122 8.14 11.21 -11.17
C TYR A 122 8.73 11.98 -9.99
N GLY A 123 9.43 11.35 -9.07
CA GLY A 123 10.00 11.97 -7.88
C GLY A 123 8.99 12.28 -6.77
N LYS A 124 7.76 11.93 -6.95
CA LYS A 124 6.62 12.20 -6.07
C LYS A 124 5.67 11.00 -6.12
N VAL A 125 4.73 10.89 -5.18
CA VAL A 125 3.60 9.96 -5.27
C VAL A 125 2.37 10.75 -5.70
N ILE A 126 1.54 10.13 -6.55
CA ILE A 126 0.29 10.70 -7.04
C ILE A 126 -0.83 10.23 -6.12
N ASP A 127 -1.46 11.17 -5.41
CA ASP A 127 -2.60 10.95 -4.53
C ASP A 127 -3.84 11.61 -5.12
N PHE A 128 -5.02 11.01 -4.92
CA PHE A 128 -6.24 11.53 -5.56
C PHE A 128 -7.54 11.22 -4.79
N ILE A 129 -7.52 10.39 -3.77
CA ILE A 129 -8.69 10.10 -2.93
C ILE A 129 -8.66 11.04 -1.74
N ASP A 130 -9.66 11.90 -1.63
CA ASP A 130 -9.76 12.95 -0.62
C ASP A 130 -11.03 12.73 0.20
N VAL A 131 -10.86 12.27 1.43
CA VAL A 131 -11.95 12.05 2.39
C VAL A 131 -11.96 13.21 3.37
N TYR A 132 -13.13 13.80 3.59
CA TYR A 132 -13.32 14.86 4.55
C TYR A 132 -14.49 14.57 5.48
N PHE A 133 -14.47 15.14 6.66
CA PHE A 133 -15.53 15.00 7.65
C PHE A 133 -15.59 16.23 8.56
N ASP A 134 -16.77 16.45 9.15
CA ASP A 134 -16.97 17.51 10.12
C ASP A 134 -16.63 16.99 11.52
N ILE A 135 -15.78 17.70 12.24
CA ILE A 135 -15.53 17.46 13.65
C ILE A 135 -16.44 18.42 14.45
N PRO A 136 -17.52 17.92 15.07
CA PRO A 136 -18.45 18.77 15.78
C PRO A 136 -17.74 19.70 16.78
N MET A 137 -18.09 20.99 16.77
CA MET A 137 -17.55 22.05 17.64
C MET A 137 -16.07 22.37 17.49
N VAL A 138 -15.35 21.70 16.57
CA VAL A 138 -13.91 21.91 16.39
C VAL A 138 -13.60 22.43 14.99
N MET A 139 -14.01 21.74 13.94
CA MET A 139 -13.68 22.07 12.57
C MET A 139 -14.70 21.50 11.59
N GLN A 140 -15.14 22.33 10.64
CA GLN A 140 -15.92 21.88 9.49
C GLN A 140 -15.00 21.56 8.31
N ASN A 141 -15.37 20.59 7.48
CA ASN A 141 -14.62 20.15 6.32
C ASN A 141 -13.14 19.83 6.64
N TYR A 142 -12.91 19.03 7.69
CA TYR A 142 -11.57 18.53 7.95
C TYR A 142 -11.19 17.49 6.89
N HIS A 143 -10.25 17.83 6.02
CA HIS A 143 -9.72 16.90 5.01
C HIS A 143 -8.68 15.98 5.64
N PHE A 144 -8.90 14.68 5.51
CA PHE A 144 -7.84 13.71 5.74
C PHE A 144 -6.79 13.88 4.63
N ALA A 145 -5.52 13.50 4.89
CA ALA A 145 -4.50 13.54 3.84
C ALA A 145 -4.97 12.73 2.64
N THR A 146 -4.86 13.29 1.43
CA THR A 146 -5.14 12.56 0.19
C THR A 146 -4.29 11.30 0.10
N PHE A 147 -4.83 10.24 -0.49
CA PHE A 147 -4.17 8.95 -0.63
C PHE A 147 -4.55 8.30 -1.97
N ASN A 148 -4.02 7.10 -2.23
CA ASN A 148 -4.19 6.37 -3.48
C ASN A 148 -4.51 4.88 -3.24
N VAL A 149 -4.62 4.09 -4.30
CA VAL A 149 -4.92 2.65 -4.23
C VAL A 149 -3.78 1.87 -3.56
N ALA A 150 -2.52 2.25 -3.78
CA ALA A 150 -1.38 1.62 -3.12
C ALA A 150 -1.45 1.77 -1.60
N ASP A 151 -1.85 2.95 -1.09
CA ASP A 151 -1.98 3.21 0.35
C ASP A 151 -3.12 2.39 0.96
N ILE A 152 -4.24 2.24 0.25
CA ILE A 152 -5.33 1.33 0.65
C ILE A 152 -4.81 -0.10 0.78
N ALA A 153 -4.08 -0.58 -0.23
CA ALA A 153 -3.54 -1.94 -0.22
C ALA A 153 -2.54 -2.15 0.93
N ILE A 154 -1.64 -1.20 1.18
CA ILE A 154 -0.71 -1.24 2.32
C ILE A 154 -1.48 -1.30 3.64
N THR A 155 -2.47 -0.41 3.81
CA THR A 155 -3.24 -0.31 5.05
C THR A 155 -4.07 -1.57 5.31
N CYS A 156 -4.78 -2.07 4.30
CA CYS A 156 -5.56 -3.30 4.41
C CYS A 156 -4.67 -4.52 4.64
N GLY A 157 -3.55 -4.62 3.93
CA GLY A 157 -2.60 -5.72 4.09
C GLY A 157 -1.96 -5.73 5.47
N ALA A 158 -1.47 -4.58 5.93
CA ALA A 158 -0.91 -4.44 7.28
C ALA A 158 -1.96 -4.69 8.36
N GLY A 159 -3.16 -4.15 8.22
CA GLY A 159 -4.28 -4.38 9.14
C GLY A 159 -4.65 -5.87 9.23
N LEU A 160 -4.67 -6.59 8.10
CA LEU A 160 -4.90 -8.03 8.09
C LEU A 160 -3.80 -8.78 8.83
N LEU A 161 -2.53 -8.46 8.60
CA LEU A 161 -1.40 -9.11 9.28
C LEU A 161 -1.44 -8.85 10.80
N VAL A 162 -1.74 -7.63 11.22
CA VAL A 162 -1.91 -7.29 12.64
C VAL A 162 -3.09 -8.07 13.25
N PHE A 163 -4.22 -8.13 12.56
CA PHE A 163 -5.38 -8.91 13.02
C PHE A 163 -5.02 -10.40 13.20
N LEU A 164 -4.36 -11.01 12.21
CA LEU A 164 -3.92 -12.40 12.31
C LEU A 164 -2.93 -12.62 13.45
N SER A 165 -2.01 -11.69 13.67
CA SER A 165 -1.05 -11.77 14.77
C SER A 165 -1.71 -11.74 16.15
N LEU A 166 -2.79 -10.95 16.30
CA LEU A 166 -3.46 -10.79 17.59
C LEU A 166 -4.51 -11.89 17.88
N PHE A 167 -5.21 -12.35 16.85
CA PHE A 167 -6.40 -13.19 17.02
C PHE A 167 -6.29 -14.58 16.38
N ALA A 168 -5.30 -14.81 15.54
CA ALA A 168 -5.06 -16.07 14.83
C ALA A 168 -3.55 -16.34 14.70
N ALA A 169 -2.83 -16.27 15.83
CA ALA A 169 -1.36 -16.40 15.86
C ALA A 169 -0.86 -17.70 15.20
N GLU A 170 -1.66 -18.78 15.25
CA GLU A 170 -1.36 -20.04 14.55
C GLU A 170 -1.20 -19.84 13.03
N GLN A 171 -1.78 -18.80 12.44
CA GLN A 171 -1.63 -18.47 11.02
C GLN A 171 -0.29 -17.80 10.71
N MET A 172 0.40 -17.27 11.71
CA MET A 172 1.67 -16.56 11.54
C MET A 172 2.90 -17.47 11.63
N GLU A 173 2.78 -18.64 12.27
CA GLU A 173 3.83 -19.65 12.41
C GLU A 173 3.95 -20.55 11.17
#